data_710c2b8b3b48b72aed41dc568e6caaa7
#
_entry.id   710c2b8b3b48b72aed41dc568e6caaa7
#
_cell.length_a   1.000
_cell.length_b   1.000
_cell.length_c   1.000
_cell.angle_alpha   90.00
_cell.angle_beta   90.00
_cell.angle_gamma   90.00
#
_symmetry.space_group_name_H-M   'P 1'
#
loop_
_entity.id
_entity.type
_entity.pdbx_description
1 polymer ?
#
loop_
_entity_poly.entity_id
_entity_poly.type
_entity_poly.pdbx_seq_one_letter_code
_entity_poly.pdbx_strand_id
1 'polypeptide(L)'
;MEQRGNRKWLVLAAFAGTALVSQMLWLNFATIAITIQNRYTVDESTANLLTLVFPLLYLVFSIPSGILIDRKGYRVSVLWGSFVQAAASCIRIYDESFYALLAGQVGIAVAQPFIVNGISKLAADWFEEDQGAAANGIGTVGMFAGMALALGLTPVFVERWGLRTAMIIFSLVSVAAAAIYALVDRKSISASKESTSRTSFGPVLKDKRLQLLFFLAFLGLGFFNGLTAWLEQILAPRGINAIDAGIIGSALIVGGIVGAAIVPNFSDKFKRRKPFLLSCVVSAVCLTYPLGMGSRFTILVTLAASLGFFFLPAFALLLEMCSEVAGEKHTGAATGILMLTGNAGGVVVMLAMDAIRFGSPSYDNAVYLLVVLLAIALFASVFLPETYGAKSIEDK
;
A
#
# COMPACT_ATOMS: atom_id res chain seq x y z
N MET A 1 11.76 34.42 3.84
CA MET A 1 11.95 33.08 4.42
C MET A 1 10.61 32.47 4.91
N GLU A 2 9.78 33.21 5.62
CA GLU A 2 8.49 32.73 6.18
C GLU A 2 7.50 32.19 5.15
N GLN A 3 7.38 32.83 3.98
CA GLN A 3 6.50 32.34 2.90
C GLN A 3 6.93 30.98 2.30
N ARG A 4 8.21 30.62 2.42
CA ARG A 4 8.72 29.30 1.99
C ARG A 4 8.40 28.22 3.02
N GLY A 5 8.38 28.58 4.33
CA GLY A 5 8.05 27.69 5.43
C GLY A 5 6.65 27.13 5.36
N ASN A 6 5.63 27.99 5.18
CA ASN A 6 4.23 27.55 5.11
C ASN A 6 3.90 26.83 3.80
N ARG A 7 4.57 27.19 2.70
CA ARG A 7 4.30 26.60 1.39
C ARG A 7 4.72 25.14 1.28
N LYS A 8 5.82 24.71 1.92
CA LYS A 8 6.26 23.30 1.92
C LYS A 8 5.22 22.37 2.51
N TRP A 9 4.58 22.79 3.60
CA TRP A 9 3.50 22.01 4.24
C TRP A 9 2.23 21.95 3.38
N LEU A 10 1.93 23.05 2.68
CA LEU A 10 0.77 23.09 1.76
C LEU A 10 0.98 22.14 0.56
N VAL A 11 2.19 22.11 -0.01
CA VAL A 11 2.54 21.18 -1.11
C VAL A 11 2.49 19.75 -0.62
N LEU A 12 3.02 19.47 0.58
CA LEU A 12 2.95 18.14 1.19
C LEU A 12 1.50 17.71 1.46
N ALA A 13 0.66 18.61 1.97
CA ALA A 13 -0.76 18.32 2.21
C ALA A 13 -1.51 18.03 0.90
N ALA A 14 -1.25 18.81 -0.16
CA ALA A 14 -1.83 18.56 -1.49
C ALA A 14 -1.36 17.22 -2.07
N PHE A 15 -0.07 16.88 -1.90
CA PHE A 15 0.46 15.56 -2.27
C PHE A 15 -0.21 14.44 -1.47
N ALA A 16 -0.25 14.56 -0.14
CA ALA A 16 -0.86 13.56 0.74
C ALA A 16 -2.34 13.34 0.41
N GLY A 17 -3.09 14.42 0.08
CA GLY A 17 -4.45 14.34 -0.41
C GLY A 17 -4.57 13.59 -1.75
N THR A 18 -3.66 13.83 -2.69
CA THR A 18 -3.63 13.12 -3.97
C THR A 18 -3.28 11.63 -3.79
N ALA A 19 -2.31 11.33 -2.93
CA ALA A 19 -1.93 9.97 -2.59
C ALA A 19 -3.05 9.22 -1.83
N LEU A 20 -3.76 9.91 -0.92
CA LEU A 20 -4.95 9.41 -0.25
C LEU A 20 -6.00 8.98 -1.28
N VAL A 21 -6.32 9.85 -2.23
CA VAL A 21 -7.31 9.54 -3.28
C VAL A 21 -6.84 8.38 -4.14
N SER A 22 -5.56 8.30 -4.49
CA SER A 22 -4.99 7.19 -5.26
C SER A 22 -5.22 5.85 -4.57
N GLN A 23 -4.93 5.77 -3.28
CA GLN A 23 -5.13 4.56 -2.49
C GLN A 23 -6.62 4.24 -2.25
N MET A 24 -7.44 5.27 -2.09
CA MET A 24 -8.88 5.13 -1.98
C MET A 24 -9.48 4.51 -3.26
N LEU A 25 -9.04 4.94 -4.43
CA LEU A 25 -9.50 4.40 -5.72
C LEU A 25 -8.99 2.97 -5.98
N TRP A 26 -7.92 2.55 -5.34
CA TRP A 26 -7.42 1.18 -5.43
C TRP A 26 -8.34 0.20 -4.70
N LEU A 27 -8.59 0.42 -3.40
CA LEU A 27 -9.28 -0.54 -2.55
C LEU A 27 -10.80 -0.40 -2.52
N ASN A 28 -11.38 0.56 -3.25
CA ASN A 28 -12.81 0.79 -3.21
C ASN A 28 -13.67 -0.39 -3.72
N PHE A 29 -13.13 -1.31 -4.53
CA PHE A 29 -13.86 -2.51 -4.95
C PHE A 29 -13.65 -3.71 -4.02
N ALA A 30 -12.69 -3.66 -3.10
CA ALA A 30 -12.34 -4.78 -2.23
C ALA A 30 -13.49 -5.20 -1.28
N THR A 31 -14.31 -4.26 -0.84
CA THR A 31 -15.44 -4.50 0.10
C THR A 31 -16.81 -4.53 -0.58
N ILE A 32 -16.84 -4.54 -1.90
CA ILE A 32 -18.07 -4.68 -2.70
C ILE A 32 -17.90 -5.71 -3.83
N ALA A 33 -16.92 -6.60 -3.70
CA ALA A 33 -16.60 -7.60 -4.72
C ALA A 33 -17.80 -8.51 -5.01
N ILE A 34 -18.53 -8.94 -4.01
CA ILE A 34 -19.76 -9.75 -4.16
C ILE A 34 -20.86 -8.94 -4.87
N THR A 35 -21.00 -7.66 -4.56
CA THR A 35 -21.94 -6.77 -5.26
C THR A 35 -21.60 -6.68 -6.77
N ILE A 36 -20.31 -6.57 -7.10
CA ILE A 36 -19.84 -6.55 -8.50
C ILE A 36 -20.13 -7.87 -9.21
N GLN A 37 -19.84 -9.00 -8.56
CA GLN A 37 -20.16 -10.34 -9.12
C GLN A 37 -21.63 -10.44 -9.50
N ASN A 38 -22.52 -10.11 -8.57
CA ASN A 38 -23.96 -10.19 -8.77
C ASN A 38 -24.46 -9.22 -9.84
N ARG A 39 -23.95 -7.98 -9.86
CA ARG A 39 -24.39 -6.94 -10.80
C ARG A 39 -24.05 -7.26 -12.24
N TYR A 40 -22.84 -7.77 -12.50
CA TYR A 40 -22.34 -8.02 -13.85
C TYR A 40 -22.38 -9.50 -14.24
N THR A 41 -22.85 -10.37 -13.36
CA THR A 41 -22.89 -11.82 -13.57
C THR A 41 -21.51 -12.37 -14.00
N VAL A 42 -20.46 -11.89 -13.33
CA VAL A 42 -19.09 -12.33 -13.53
C VAL A 42 -18.66 -13.23 -12.38
N ASP A 43 -17.70 -14.10 -12.67
CA ASP A 43 -17.09 -14.94 -11.65
C ASP A 43 -16.23 -14.08 -10.70
N GLU A 44 -15.87 -14.68 -9.59
CA GLU A 44 -15.14 -14.01 -8.52
C GLU A 44 -13.74 -13.58 -8.93
N SER A 45 -13.02 -14.44 -9.65
CA SER A 45 -11.69 -14.13 -10.18
C SER A 45 -11.73 -12.91 -11.08
N THR A 46 -12.75 -12.81 -11.93
CA THR A 46 -12.99 -11.65 -12.78
C THR A 46 -13.27 -10.38 -11.95
N ALA A 47 -14.13 -10.45 -10.94
CA ALA A 47 -14.42 -9.31 -10.07
C ALA A 47 -13.15 -8.81 -9.33
N ASN A 48 -12.32 -9.74 -8.85
CA ASN A 48 -11.09 -9.43 -8.14
C ASN A 48 -10.00 -8.79 -9.03
N LEU A 49 -10.11 -8.87 -10.36
CA LEU A 49 -9.24 -8.12 -11.26
C LEU A 49 -9.26 -6.62 -10.98
N LEU A 50 -10.39 -6.07 -10.53
CA LEU A 50 -10.49 -4.65 -10.18
C LEU A 50 -9.52 -4.21 -9.08
N THR A 51 -9.09 -5.14 -8.22
CA THR A 51 -8.10 -4.88 -7.17
C THR A 51 -6.70 -5.38 -7.57
N LEU A 52 -6.62 -6.54 -8.24
CA LEU A 52 -5.37 -7.19 -8.63
C LEU A 52 -4.55 -6.37 -9.65
N VAL A 53 -5.21 -5.62 -10.54
CA VAL A 53 -4.51 -4.80 -11.56
C VAL A 53 -3.54 -3.79 -10.95
N PHE A 54 -3.74 -3.35 -9.71
CA PHE A 54 -2.86 -2.37 -9.06
C PHE A 54 -1.46 -2.91 -8.75
N PRO A 55 -1.28 -3.94 -7.92
CA PRO A 55 0.06 -4.49 -7.69
C PRO A 55 0.69 -5.02 -8.98
N LEU A 56 -0.12 -5.55 -9.93
CA LEU A 56 0.37 -6.03 -11.22
C LEU A 56 0.96 -4.88 -12.05
N LEU A 57 0.23 -3.78 -12.23
CA LEU A 57 0.69 -2.65 -13.02
C LEU A 57 1.74 -1.82 -12.30
N TYR A 58 1.77 -1.85 -10.96
CA TYR A 58 2.85 -1.26 -10.20
C TYR A 58 4.20 -1.90 -10.55
N LEU A 59 4.27 -3.22 -10.74
CA LEU A 59 5.50 -3.91 -11.17
C LEU A 59 6.01 -3.37 -12.51
N VAL A 60 5.09 -3.08 -13.43
CA VAL A 60 5.44 -2.59 -14.78
C VAL A 60 5.82 -1.11 -14.77
N PHE A 61 5.02 -0.28 -14.08
CA PHE A 61 5.12 1.17 -14.17
C PHE A 61 5.95 1.84 -13.06
N SER A 62 6.38 1.12 -12.04
CA SER A 62 7.24 1.65 -10.98
C SER A 62 8.59 2.15 -11.53
N ILE A 63 9.22 1.38 -12.42
CA ILE A 63 10.51 1.79 -13.05
C ILE A 63 10.33 3.00 -13.97
N PRO A 64 9.37 3.04 -14.90
CA PRO A 64 9.10 4.23 -15.70
C PRO A 64 8.78 5.48 -14.85
N SER A 65 8.03 5.33 -13.76
CA SER A 65 7.73 6.45 -12.86
C SER A 65 9.00 7.00 -12.20
N GLY A 66 9.87 6.12 -11.69
CA GLY A 66 11.17 6.52 -11.15
C GLY A 66 12.02 7.29 -12.16
N ILE A 67 12.15 6.79 -13.39
CA ILE A 67 12.87 7.48 -14.47
C ILE A 67 12.27 8.87 -14.76
N LEU A 68 10.93 8.99 -14.74
CA LEU A 68 10.28 10.28 -14.96
C LEU A 68 10.57 11.25 -13.80
N ILE A 69 10.53 10.77 -12.55
CA ILE A 69 10.85 11.55 -11.36
C ILE A 69 12.32 12.05 -11.42
N ASP A 70 13.25 11.18 -11.77
CA ASP A 70 14.67 11.54 -11.85
C ASP A 70 14.96 12.57 -12.96
N ARG A 71 14.33 12.40 -14.13
CA ARG A 71 14.55 13.27 -15.30
C ARG A 71 13.80 14.59 -15.25
N LYS A 72 12.55 14.59 -14.79
CA LYS A 72 11.65 15.76 -14.88
C LYS A 72 11.17 16.26 -13.51
N GLY A 73 11.61 15.63 -12.44
CA GLY A 73 11.21 15.94 -11.07
C GLY A 73 9.87 15.31 -10.65
N TYR A 74 9.66 15.21 -9.33
CA TYR A 74 8.46 14.61 -8.73
C TYR A 74 7.18 15.32 -9.19
N ARG A 75 7.22 16.64 -9.33
CA ARG A 75 6.05 17.46 -9.70
C ARG A 75 5.42 17.01 -11.02
N VAL A 76 6.24 16.81 -12.06
CA VAL A 76 5.75 16.41 -13.39
C VAL A 76 5.15 15.01 -13.31
N SER A 77 5.79 14.09 -12.57
CA SER A 77 5.28 12.74 -12.37
C SER A 77 3.93 12.73 -11.65
N VAL A 78 3.82 13.42 -10.52
CA VAL A 78 2.59 13.47 -9.73
C VAL A 78 1.46 14.18 -10.48
N LEU A 79 1.73 15.27 -11.21
CA LEU A 79 0.73 15.92 -12.05
C LEU A 79 0.22 14.98 -13.14
N TRP A 80 1.13 14.31 -13.86
CA TRP A 80 0.75 13.36 -14.89
C TRP A 80 -0.11 12.23 -14.32
N GLY A 81 0.35 11.62 -13.22
CA GLY A 81 -0.40 10.58 -12.51
C GLY A 81 -1.78 11.06 -12.05
N SER A 82 -1.87 12.26 -11.46
CA SER A 82 -3.12 12.83 -10.99
C SER A 82 -4.13 13.07 -12.12
N PHE A 83 -3.67 13.58 -13.29
CA PHE A 83 -4.53 13.78 -14.44
C PHE A 83 -5.02 12.46 -15.03
N VAL A 84 -4.13 11.48 -15.21
CA VAL A 84 -4.51 10.16 -15.71
C VAL A 84 -5.49 9.48 -14.76
N GLN A 85 -5.24 9.55 -13.46
CA GLN A 85 -6.13 9.02 -12.42
C GLN A 85 -7.51 9.67 -12.48
N ALA A 86 -7.58 11.01 -12.57
CA ALA A 86 -8.84 11.74 -12.66
C ALA A 86 -9.62 11.37 -13.92
N ALA A 87 -8.98 11.35 -15.09
CA ALA A 87 -9.60 10.94 -16.34
C ALA A 87 -10.11 9.48 -16.29
N ALA A 88 -9.28 8.57 -15.81
CA ALA A 88 -9.63 7.15 -15.71
C ALA A 88 -10.75 6.92 -14.68
N SER A 89 -10.79 7.68 -13.58
CA SER A 89 -11.88 7.59 -12.62
C SER A 89 -13.24 7.97 -13.23
N CYS A 90 -13.28 8.92 -14.17
CA CYS A 90 -14.50 9.30 -14.88
C CYS A 90 -15.03 8.17 -15.80
N ILE A 91 -14.16 7.32 -16.35
CA ILE A 91 -14.59 6.17 -17.16
C ILE A 91 -15.48 5.23 -16.35
N ARG A 92 -15.19 5.05 -15.03
CA ARG A 92 -15.96 4.19 -14.13
C ARG A 92 -17.38 4.67 -13.83
N ILE A 93 -17.72 5.91 -14.18
CA ILE A 93 -19.10 6.43 -14.05
C ILE A 93 -20.05 5.68 -15.03
N TYR A 94 -19.51 5.17 -16.12
CA TYR A 94 -20.25 4.27 -17.02
C TYR A 94 -20.30 2.86 -16.41
N ASP A 95 -21.22 2.68 -15.47
CA ASP A 95 -21.39 1.48 -14.66
C ASP A 95 -22.33 0.41 -15.28
N GLU A 96 -22.59 0.51 -16.58
CA GLU A 96 -23.37 -0.49 -17.32
C GLU A 96 -22.51 -1.66 -17.82
N SER A 97 -21.17 -1.49 -17.85
CA SER A 97 -20.23 -2.50 -18.32
C SER A 97 -19.11 -2.75 -17.32
N PHE A 98 -18.90 -4.02 -16.96
CA PHE A 98 -17.73 -4.45 -16.17
C PHE A 98 -16.41 -4.02 -16.81
N TYR A 99 -16.31 -4.13 -18.14
CA TYR A 99 -15.08 -3.76 -18.86
C TYR A 99 -14.80 -2.26 -18.82
N ALA A 100 -15.81 -1.40 -18.70
CA ALA A 100 -15.60 0.03 -18.50
C ALA A 100 -15.03 0.31 -17.09
N LEU A 101 -15.57 -0.37 -16.06
CA LEU A 101 -14.98 -0.30 -14.71
C LEU A 101 -13.52 -0.78 -14.71
N LEU A 102 -13.25 -1.90 -15.35
CA LEU A 102 -11.90 -2.47 -15.43
C LEU A 102 -10.95 -1.53 -16.20
N ALA A 103 -11.38 -0.97 -17.32
CA ALA A 103 -10.58 -0.01 -18.09
C ALA A 103 -10.22 1.23 -17.24
N GLY A 104 -11.20 1.76 -16.48
CA GLY A 104 -10.94 2.83 -15.53
C GLY A 104 -9.97 2.43 -14.42
N GLN A 105 -10.10 1.22 -13.85
CA GLN A 105 -9.18 0.70 -12.85
C GLN A 105 -7.76 0.53 -13.38
N VAL A 106 -7.62 0.00 -14.59
CA VAL A 106 -6.32 -0.11 -15.29
C VAL A 106 -5.68 1.27 -15.43
N GLY A 107 -6.43 2.28 -15.88
CA GLY A 107 -5.91 3.64 -16.00
C GLY A 107 -5.45 4.24 -14.66
N ILE A 108 -6.21 4.01 -13.58
CA ILE A 108 -5.84 4.46 -12.23
C ILE A 108 -4.60 3.70 -11.73
N ALA A 109 -4.53 2.39 -11.96
CA ALA A 109 -3.41 1.56 -11.56
C ALA A 109 -2.10 1.94 -12.29
N VAL A 110 -2.17 2.33 -13.57
CA VAL A 110 -1.04 2.93 -14.31
C VAL A 110 -0.59 4.25 -13.68
N ALA A 111 -1.52 5.08 -13.23
CA ALA A 111 -1.24 6.39 -12.65
C ALA A 111 -0.61 6.31 -11.25
N GLN A 112 -0.95 5.29 -10.46
CA GLN A 112 -0.57 5.16 -9.05
C GLN A 112 0.94 5.25 -8.80
N PRO A 113 1.85 4.53 -9.49
CA PRO A 113 3.29 4.63 -9.25
C PRO A 113 3.84 6.04 -9.47
N PHE A 114 3.28 6.79 -10.43
CA PHE A 114 3.71 8.17 -10.73
C PHE A 114 3.35 9.16 -9.63
N ILE A 115 2.33 8.84 -8.82
CA ILE A 115 1.95 9.61 -7.64
C ILE A 115 2.76 9.15 -6.43
N VAL A 116 2.67 7.87 -6.08
CA VAL A 116 3.18 7.32 -4.83
C VAL A 116 4.71 7.42 -4.72
N ASN A 117 5.43 7.13 -5.80
CA ASN A 117 6.91 7.17 -5.80
C ASN A 117 7.46 8.60 -5.69
N GLY A 118 6.62 9.62 -5.87
CA GLY A 118 7.03 11.03 -5.78
C GLY A 118 7.36 11.53 -4.37
N ILE A 119 6.93 10.82 -3.30
CA ILE A 119 7.02 11.34 -1.93
C ILE A 119 8.46 11.60 -1.46
N SER A 120 9.36 10.65 -1.69
CA SER A 120 10.75 10.77 -1.23
C SER A 120 11.48 11.94 -1.91
N LYS A 121 11.22 12.14 -3.21
CA LYS A 121 11.80 13.28 -3.95
C LYS A 121 11.17 14.60 -3.52
N LEU A 122 9.87 14.64 -3.27
CA LEU A 122 9.20 15.81 -2.72
C LEU A 122 9.79 16.19 -1.35
N ALA A 123 9.96 15.20 -0.47
CA ALA A 123 10.54 15.41 0.84
C ALA A 123 11.97 15.98 0.73
N ALA A 124 12.81 15.40 -0.12
CA ALA A 124 14.18 15.86 -0.34
C ALA A 124 14.27 17.27 -0.97
N ASP A 125 13.31 17.65 -1.82
CA ASP A 125 13.33 18.94 -2.52
C ASP A 125 12.78 20.10 -1.65
N TRP A 126 11.89 19.81 -0.69
CA TRP A 126 11.20 20.84 0.09
C TRP A 126 11.60 20.92 1.57
N PHE A 127 12.09 19.82 2.15
CA PHE A 127 12.34 19.70 3.57
C PHE A 127 13.83 19.54 3.85
N GLU A 128 14.27 20.01 5.01
CA GLU A 128 15.62 19.78 5.52
C GLU A 128 15.77 18.32 5.97
N GLU A 129 16.98 17.83 6.12
CA GLU A 129 17.28 16.44 6.41
C GLU A 129 16.57 15.93 7.67
N ASP A 130 16.49 16.76 8.70
CA ASP A 130 15.79 16.48 9.96
C ASP A 130 14.26 16.37 9.83
N GLN A 131 13.67 17.01 8.81
CA GLN A 131 12.22 17.04 8.55
C GLN A 131 11.80 16.06 7.47
N GLY A 132 12.72 15.50 6.70
CA GLY A 132 12.44 14.61 5.58
C GLY A 132 11.68 13.34 5.98
N ALA A 133 12.04 12.75 7.13
CA ALA A 133 11.36 11.59 7.68
C ALA A 133 9.90 11.90 8.06
N ALA A 134 9.65 13.05 8.68
CA ALA A 134 8.29 13.48 9.03
C ALA A 134 7.43 13.73 7.76
N ALA A 135 8.02 14.34 6.72
CA ALA A 135 7.33 14.56 5.45
C ALA A 135 6.94 13.24 4.77
N ASN A 136 7.85 12.27 4.71
CA ASN A 136 7.55 10.91 4.21
C ASN A 136 6.46 10.23 5.04
N GLY A 137 6.52 10.35 6.37
CA GLY A 137 5.52 9.82 7.29
C GLY A 137 4.11 10.38 7.02
N ILE A 138 3.97 11.70 6.83
CA ILE A 138 2.69 12.35 6.52
C ILE A 138 2.15 11.84 5.18
N GLY A 139 2.98 11.73 4.14
CA GLY A 139 2.57 11.16 2.86
C GLY A 139 2.08 9.71 2.99
N THR A 140 2.79 8.89 3.78
CA THR A 140 2.41 7.50 4.05
C THR A 140 1.11 7.39 4.84
N VAL A 141 0.91 8.23 5.86
CA VAL A 141 -0.37 8.30 6.59
C VAL A 141 -1.51 8.69 5.65
N GLY A 142 -1.29 9.63 4.73
CA GLY A 142 -2.26 9.97 3.69
C GLY A 142 -2.66 8.74 2.85
N MET A 143 -1.69 7.93 2.43
CA MET A 143 -1.95 6.69 1.68
C MET A 143 -2.80 5.71 2.48
N PHE A 144 -2.42 5.41 3.71
CA PHE A 144 -3.19 4.50 4.56
C PHE A 144 -4.57 5.04 4.91
N ALA A 145 -4.71 6.35 5.14
CA ALA A 145 -6.02 6.97 5.35
C ALA A 145 -6.93 6.76 4.12
N GLY A 146 -6.38 6.87 2.90
CA GLY A 146 -7.11 6.55 1.67
C GLY A 146 -7.61 5.11 1.61
N MET A 147 -6.79 4.15 2.00
CA MET A 147 -7.18 2.74 2.09
C MET A 147 -8.31 2.53 3.12
N ALA A 148 -8.19 3.11 4.31
CA ALA A 148 -9.22 3.01 5.35
C ALA A 148 -10.56 3.60 4.88
N LEU A 149 -10.53 4.80 4.26
CA LEU A 149 -11.71 5.43 3.71
C LEU A 149 -12.35 4.61 2.58
N ALA A 150 -11.52 4.00 1.72
CA ALA A 150 -12.01 3.11 0.67
C ALA A 150 -12.81 1.95 1.26
N LEU A 151 -12.20 1.21 2.18
CA LEU A 151 -12.82 0.03 2.78
C LEU A 151 -14.10 0.38 3.54
N GLY A 152 -14.09 1.46 4.32
CA GLY A 152 -15.23 1.83 5.16
C GLY A 152 -16.37 2.55 4.42
N LEU A 153 -16.05 3.48 3.52
CA LEU A 153 -17.07 4.32 2.89
C LEU A 153 -17.69 3.71 1.64
N THR A 154 -16.95 2.92 0.87
CA THR A 154 -17.46 2.39 -0.40
C THR A 154 -18.71 1.55 -0.23
N PRO A 155 -18.78 0.53 0.67
CA PRO A 155 -19.98 -0.26 0.81
C PRO A 155 -21.18 0.59 1.28
N VAL A 156 -20.95 1.58 2.15
CA VAL A 156 -22.01 2.51 2.59
C VAL A 156 -22.54 3.35 1.43
N PHE A 157 -21.67 3.88 0.58
CA PHE A 157 -22.08 4.68 -0.56
C PHE A 157 -22.85 3.83 -1.59
N VAL A 158 -22.37 2.63 -1.85
CA VAL A 158 -23.01 1.71 -2.80
C VAL A 158 -24.37 1.24 -2.30
N GLU A 159 -24.50 0.92 -1.02
CA GLU A 159 -25.77 0.50 -0.43
C GLU A 159 -26.80 1.64 -0.39
N ARG A 160 -26.39 2.87 -0.04
CA ARG A 160 -27.32 4.00 0.09
C ARG A 160 -27.69 4.66 -1.23
N TRP A 161 -26.74 4.77 -2.16
CA TRP A 161 -26.90 5.59 -3.38
C TRP A 161 -26.63 4.85 -4.68
N GLY A 162 -26.28 3.57 -4.60
CA GLY A 162 -25.94 2.73 -5.75
C GLY A 162 -24.51 2.95 -6.27
N LEU A 163 -24.05 2.00 -7.09
CA LEU A 163 -22.69 1.96 -7.60
C LEU A 163 -22.34 3.20 -8.42
N ARG A 164 -23.23 3.62 -9.32
CA ARG A 164 -23.00 4.79 -10.21
C ARG A 164 -22.75 6.06 -9.41
N THR A 165 -23.57 6.34 -8.40
CA THR A 165 -23.41 7.53 -7.55
C THR A 165 -22.11 7.47 -6.76
N ALA A 166 -21.73 6.30 -6.23
CA ALA A 166 -20.46 6.10 -5.57
C ALA A 166 -19.28 6.41 -6.52
N MET A 167 -19.33 5.92 -7.78
CA MET A 167 -18.29 6.21 -8.78
C MET A 167 -18.24 7.70 -9.15
N ILE A 168 -19.36 8.39 -9.22
CA ILE A 168 -19.42 9.86 -9.43
C ILE A 168 -18.72 10.58 -8.27
N ILE A 169 -19.03 10.23 -7.03
CA ILE A 169 -18.40 10.85 -5.83
C ILE A 169 -16.89 10.66 -5.87
N PHE A 170 -16.41 9.42 -6.07
CA PHE A 170 -14.98 9.13 -6.14
C PHE A 170 -14.29 9.87 -7.32
N SER A 171 -14.96 9.99 -8.46
CA SER A 171 -14.42 10.72 -9.60
C SER A 171 -14.32 12.22 -9.33
N LEU A 172 -15.33 12.82 -8.71
CA LEU A 172 -15.30 14.24 -8.30
C LEU A 172 -14.17 14.51 -7.30
N VAL A 173 -14.00 13.62 -6.31
CA VAL A 173 -12.89 13.73 -5.34
C VAL A 173 -11.54 13.61 -6.05
N SER A 174 -11.41 12.72 -7.04
CA SER A 174 -10.19 12.55 -7.82
C SER A 174 -9.86 13.78 -8.67
N VAL A 175 -10.86 14.34 -9.36
CA VAL A 175 -10.71 15.58 -10.15
C VAL A 175 -10.35 16.75 -9.25
N ALA A 176 -11.02 16.89 -8.09
CA ALA A 176 -10.71 17.94 -7.12
C ALA A 176 -9.27 17.82 -6.59
N ALA A 177 -8.82 16.61 -6.22
CA ALA A 177 -7.45 16.39 -5.76
C ALA A 177 -6.41 16.76 -6.82
N ALA A 178 -6.62 16.35 -8.08
CA ALA A 178 -5.75 16.71 -9.20
C ALA A 178 -5.70 18.23 -9.42
N ALA A 179 -6.86 18.91 -9.37
CA ALA A 179 -6.95 20.36 -9.52
C ALA A 179 -6.24 21.09 -8.36
N ILE A 180 -6.48 20.68 -7.11
CA ILE A 180 -5.83 21.26 -5.93
C ILE A 180 -4.31 21.09 -6.02
N TYR A 181 -3.82 19.90 -6.35
CA TYR A 181 -2.40 19.65 -6.51
C TYR A 181 -1.78 20.55 -7.59
N ALA A 182 -2.43 20.66 -8.76
CA ALA A 182 -1.96 21.50 -9.86
C ALA A 182 -1.92 22.99 -9.48
N LEU A 183 -2.87 23.46 -8.67
CA LEU A 183 -2.95 24.86 -8.23
C LEU A 183 -1.94 25.20 -7.14
N VAL A 184 -1.69 24.25 -6.22
CA VAL A 184 -0.80 24.43 -5.07
C VAL A 184 0.67 24.33 -5.48
N ASP A 185 1.02 23.30 -6.25
CA ASP A 185 2.40 23.05 -6.67
C ASP A 185 2.71 23.71 -8.03
N ARG A 186 2.68 25.06 -8.06
CA ARG A 186 2.89 25.84 -9.30
C ARG A 186 4.35 26.08 -9.66
N LYS A 187 5.30 26.04 -8.71
CA LYS A 187 6.71 26.30 -8.97
C LYS A 187 7.51 25.00 -8.89
N SER A 188 8.05 24.57 -10.02
CA SER A 188 9.20 23.66 -10.00
C SER A 188 10.34 24.33 -9.25
N ILE A 189 10.76 23.76 -8.15
CA ILE A 189 12.10 24.00 -7.65
C ILE A 189 12.99 23.33 -8.67
N SER A 190 13.82 24.13 -9.35
CA SER A 190 14.72 23.68 -10.40
C SER A 190 15.41 22.40 -9.95
N ALA A 191 15.42 21.41 -10.81
CA ALA A 191 16.01 20.11 -10.54
C ALA A 191 17.41 20.31 -9.92
N SER A 192 17.48 20.15 -8.58
CA SER A 192 18.71 20.27 -7.86
C SER A 192 19.44 18.96 -7.98
N LYS A 193 20.67 19.07 -8.51
CA LYS A 193 21.71 18.05 -8.59
C LYS A 193 21.25 16.70 -9.14
N GLU A 194 21.62 16.46 -10.37
CA GLU A 194 21.77 15.12 -10.94
C GLU A 194 22.44 14.21 -9.90
N SER A 195 21.65 13.38 -9.27
CA SER A 195 22.19 12.20 -8.61
C SER A 195 22.60 11.22 -9.73
N THR A 196 23.71 11.54 -10.36
CA THR A 196 24.37 10.68 -11.36
C THR A 196 25.11 9.51 -10.71
N SER A 197 24.71 9.08 -9.53
CA SER A 197 25.22 7.81 -9.05
C SER A 197 24.50 6.70 -9.84
N ARG A 198 25.19 6.13 -10.82
CA ARG A 198 24.80 4.84 -11.40
C ARG A 198 24.70 3.85 -10.25
N THR A 199 23.51 3.71 -9.70
CA THR A 199 23.27 2.80 -8.60
C THR A 199 23.52 1.38 -9.09
N SER A 200 24.57 0.75 -8.62
CA SER A 200 24.90 -0.63 -8.97
C SER A 200 23.96 -1.57 -8.23
N PHE A 201 23.09 -2.26 -8.92
CA PHE A 201 22.20 -3.27 -8.35
C PHE A 201 22.94 -4.55 -7.91
N GLY A 202 24.15 -4.80 -8.44
CA GLY A 202 24.90 -6.02 -8.21
C GLY A 202 25.19 -6.33 -6.74
N PRO A 203 25.75 -5.39 -5.94
CA PRO A 203 25.99 -5.60 -4.52
C PRO A 203 24.71 -5.86 -3.72
N VAL A 204 23.63 -5.14 -4.07
CA VAL A 204 22.32 -5.25 -3.41
C VAL A 204 21.70 -6.63 -3.59
N LEU A 205 21.76 -7.18 -4.80
CA LEU A 205 21.19 -8.49 -5.12
C LEU A 205 22.03 -9.66 -4.57
N LYS A 206 23.31 -9.44 -4.25
CA LYS A 206 24.21 -10.49 -3.77
C LYS A 206 24.24 -10.62 -2.24
N ASP A 207 23.85 -9.58 -1.48
CA ASP A 207 23.86 -9.65 -0.02
C ASP A 207 22.68 -10.49 0.49
N LYS A 208 23.02 -11.57 1.23
CA LYS A 208 22.04 -12.53 1.75
C LYS A 208 21.05 -11.91 2.74
N ARG A 209 21.45 -10.85 3.46
CA ARG A 209 20.57 -10.14 4.40
C ARG A 209 19.48 -9.41 3.64
N LEU A 210 19.83 -8.72 2.53
CA LEU A 210 18.89 -8.05 1.67
C LEU A 210 17.96 -9.04 0.96
N GLN A 211 18.49 -10.16 0.47
CA GLN A 211 17.66 -11.22 -0.13
C GLN A 211 16.59 -11.71 0.85
N LEU A 212 16.95 -11.89 2.13
CA LEU A 212 16.01 -12.31 3.17
C LEU A 212 14.96 -11.22 3.45
N LEU A 213 15.37 -9.95 3.49
CA LEU A 213 14.44 -8.82 3.64
C LEU A 213 13.48 -8.71 2.45
N PHE A 214 13.95 -8.93 1.21
CA PHE A 214 13.11 -8.98 0.02
C PHE A 214 12.11 -10.13 0.07
N PHE A 215 12.54 -11.30 0.55
CA PHE A 215 11.64 -12.43 0.73
C PHE A 215 10.57 -12.16 1.80
N LEU A 216 10.94 -11.52 2.91
CA LEU A 216 9.98 -11.11 3.95
C LEU A 216 9.01 -10.05 3.43
N ALA A 217 9.46 -9.11 2.61
CA ALA A 217 8.58 -8.14 1.96
C ALA A 217 7.61 -8.80 0.97
N PHE A 218 8.08 -9.80 0.20
CA PHE A 218 7.24 -10.61 -0.69
C PHE A 218 6.10 -11.28 0.09
N LEU A 219 6.41 -11.96 1.19
CA LEU A 219 5.42 -12.63 2.03
C LEU A 219 4.49 -11.62 2.72
N GLY A 220 5.04 -10.53 3.27
CA GLY A 220 4.29 -9.53 4.02
C GLY A 220 3.31 -8.76 3.14
N LEU A 221 3.77 -8.14 2.04
CA LEU A 221 2.86 -7.45 1.12
C LEU A 221 1.92 -8.42 0.40
N GLY A 222 2.36 -9.65 0.13
CA GLY A 222 1.50 -10.72 -0.34
C GLY A 222 0.33 -10.99 0.61
N PHE A 223 0.62 -11.19 1.89
CA PHE A 223 -0.37 -11.34 2.93
C PHE A 223 -1.33 -10.14 3.00
N PHE A 224 -0.78 -8.93 3.04
CA PHE A 224 -1.57 -7.70 3.17
C PHE A 224 -2.56 -7.51 2.01
N ASN A 225 -2.05 -7.63 0.79
CA ASN A 225 -2.87 -7.50 -0.42
C ASN A 225 -3.92 -8.63 -0.51
N GLY A 226 -3.54 -9.85 -0.20
CA GLY A 226 -4.46 -10.99 -0.14
C GLY A 226 -5.57 -10.77 0.89
N LEU A 227 -5.21 -10.43 2.13
CA LEU A 227 -6.19 -10.21 3.19
C LEU A 227 -7.13 -9.05 2.87
N THR A 228 -6.59 -7.89 2.47
CA THR A 228 -7.40 -6.68 2.26
C THR A 228 -8.29 -6.77 1.03
N ALA A 229 -7.82 -7.37 -0.06
CA ALA A 229 -8.60 -7.53 -1.28
C ALA A 229 -9.74 -8.56 -1.16
N TRP A 230 -9.56 -9.58 -0.30
CA TRP A 230 -10.51 -10.68 -0.14
C TRP A 230 -11.30 -10.65 1.16
N LEU A 231 -11.16 -9.58 1.95
CA LEU A 231 -11.74 -9.50 3.29
C LEU A 231 -13.25 -9.68 3.31
N GLU A 232 -13.99 -9.03 2.40
CA GLU A 232 -15.45 -9.19 2.28
C GLU A 232 -15.82 -10.64 2.00
N GLN A 233 -15.16 -11.25 1.02
CA GLN A 233 -15.44 -12.62 0.59
C GLN A 233 -15.07 -13.66 1.65
N ILE A 234 -14.01 -13.42 2.44
CA ILE A 234 -13.63 -14.28 3.58
C ILE A 234 -14.68 -14.21 4.68
N LEU A 235 -15.26 -13.05 4.94
CA LEU A 235 -16.16 -12.83 6.07
C LEU A 235 -17.64 -13.05 5.72
N ALA A 236 -18.04 -12.90 4.46
CA ALA A 236 -19.44 -13.05 4.03
C ALA A 236 -20.06 -14.42 4.36
N PRO A 237 -19.39 -15.58 4.18
CA PRO A 237 -19.95 -16.88 4.59
C PRO A 237 -20.20 -17.01 6.09
N ARG A 238 -19.65 -16.09 6.91
CA ARG A 238 -19.79 -16.04 8.37
C ARG A 238 -20.87 -15.06 8.84
N GLY A 239 -21.68 -14.56 7.90
CA GLY A 239 -22.77 -13.63 8.17
C GLY A 239 -22.37 -12.17 8.34
N ILE A 240 -21.16 -11.80 7.94
CA ILE A 240 -20.69 -10.41 7.95
C ILE A 240 -21.03 -9.77 6.60
N ASN A 241 -21.81 -8.71 6.61
CA ASN A 241 -22.19 -7.97 5.41
C ASN A 241 -21.07 -7.06 4.91
N ALA A 242 -21.22 -6.48 3.72
CA ALA A 242 -20.21 -5.62 3.09
C ALA A 242 -19.84 -4.39 3.93
N ILE A 243 -20.81 -3.75 4.60
CA ILE A 243 -20.54 -2.58 5.47
C ILE A 243 -19.70 -3.00 6.68
N ASP A 244 -20.09 -4.09 7.35
CA ASP A 244 -19.35 -4.59 8.51
C ASP A 244 -17.94 -5.05 8.12
N ALA A 245 -17.77 -5.73 6.98
CA ALA A 245 -16.47 -6.09 6.43
C ALA A 245 -15.62 -4.84 6.13
N GLY A 246 -16.24 -3.79 5.61
CA GLY A 246 -15.60 -2.49 5.38
C GLY A 246 -15.11 -1.82 6.67
N ILE A 247 -15.92 -1.84 7.74
CA ILE A 247 -15.53 -1.31 9.05
C ILE A 247 -14.37 -2.13 9.64
N ILE A 248 -14.41 -3.46 9.53
CA ILE A 248 -13.33 -4.35 9.97
C ILE A 248 -12.04 -4.05 9.22
N GLY A 249 -12.10 -3.91 7.88
CA GLY A 249 -10.95 -3.54 7.07
C GLY A 249 -10.40 -2.15 7.40
N SER A 250 -11.28 -1.17 7.63
CA SER A 250 -10.88 0.17 8.08
C SER A 250 -10.18 0.14 9.44
N ALA A 251 -10.70 -0.66 10.38
CA ALA A 251 -10.10 -0.83 11.71
C ALA A 251 -8.69 -1.43 11.62
N LEU A 252 -8.47 -2.38 10.71
CA LEU A 252 -7.13 -2.93 10.43
C LEU A 252 -6.17 -1.81 10.00
N ILE A 253 -6.56 -0.97 9.05
CA ILE A 253 -5.69 0.11 8.56
C ILE A 253 -5.45 1.17 9.63
N VAL A 254 -6.51 1.60 10.34
CA VAL A 254 -6.40 2.60 11.43
C VAL A 254 -5.51 2.09 12.55
N GLY A 255 -5.70 0.84 12.99
CA GLY A 255 -4.81 0.20 13.95
C GLY A 255 -3.36 0.20 13.48
N GLY A 256 -3.16 -0.08 12.19
CA GLY A 256 -1.85 -0.05 11.54
C GLY A 256 -1.18 1.32 11.52
N ILE A 257 -1.94 2.40 11.27
CA ILE A 257 -1.42 3.77 11.34
C ILE A 257 -0.91 4.07 12.76
N VAL A 258 -1.70 3.70 13.77
CA VAL A 258 -1.30 3.89 15.19
C VAL A 258 -0.06 3.05 15.51
N GLY A 259 -0.02 1.79 15.10
CA GLY A 259 1.12 0.91 15.28
C GLY A 259 2.40 1.44 14.61
N ALA A 260 2.29 1.90 13.35
CA ALA A 260 3.40 2.46 12.60
C ALA A 260 3.97 3.76 13.22
N ALA A 261 3.15 4.51 13.95
CA ALA A 261 3.61 5.67 14.71
C ALA A 261 4.29 5.29 16.03
N ILE A 262 3.99 4.12 16.59
CA ILE A 262 4.45 3.73 17.94
C ILE A 262 5.65 2.76 17.88
N VAL A 263 5.53 1.66 17.16
CA VAL A 263 6.47 0.53 17.21
C VAL A 263 7.87 0.89 16.72
N PRO A 264 8.07 1.62 15.59
CA PRO A 264 9.41 2.03 15.16
C PRO A 264 10.09 2.92 16.18
N ASN A 265 9.37 3.87 16.82
CA ASN A 265 9.94 4.74 17.86
C ASN A 265 10.45 3.93 19.07
N PHE A 266 9.74 2.87 19.47
CA PHE A 266 10.24 1.97 20.51
C PHE A 266 11.47 1.18 20.03
N SER A 267 11.46 0.70 18.80
CA SER A 267 12.62 0.04 18.17
C SER A 267 13.85 0.92 18.20
N ASP A 268 13.71 2.21 17.86
CA ASP A 268 14.79 3.21 17.91
C ASP A 268 15.29 3.45 19.35
N LYS A 269 14.36 3.60 20.29
CA LYS A 269 14.68 3.82 21.71
C LYS A 269 15.49 2.66 22.30
N PHE A 270 15.14 1.44 21.95
CA PHE A 270 15.84 0.23 22.41
C PHE A 270 17.04 -0.15 21.52
N LYS A 271 17.25 0.57 20.41
CA LYS A 271 18.33 0.32 19.44
C LYS A 271 18.35 -1.12 18.94
N ARG A 272 17.18 -1.69 18.64
CA ARG A 272 16.99 -3.06 18.16
C ARG A 272 15.86 -3.14 17.18
N ARG A 273 16.10 -3.76 16.02
CA ARG A 273 15.08 -3.95 14.96
C ARG A 273 14.43 -5.33 15.05
N LYS A 274 15.27 -6.36 15.12
CA LYS A 274 14.84 -7.78 15.05
C LYS A 274 13.78 -8.17 16.08
N PRO A 275 13.90 -7.88 17.40
CA PRO A 275 12.90 -8.27 18.39
C PRO A 275 11.52 -7.65 18.11
N PHE A 276 11.49 -6.38 17.64
CA PHE A 276 10.25 -5.71 17.30
C PHE A 276 9.61 -6.30 16.04
N LEU A 277 10.40 -6.59 15.01
CA LEU A 277 9.92 -7.29 13.82
C LEU A 277 9.34 -8.66 14.18
N LEU A 278 10.05 -9.45 14.98
CA LEU A 278 9.57 -10.78 15.44
C LEU A 278 8.26 -10.67 16.22
N SER A 279 8.14 -9.70 17.17
CA SER A 279 6.91 -9.51 17.93
C SER A 279 5.73 -9.15 17.02
N CYS A 280 5.96 -8.32 16.01
CA CYS A 280 4.96 -7.96 15.02
C CYS A 280 4.49 -9.19 14.20
N VAL A 281 5.43 -9.99 13.71
CA VAL A 281 5.11 -11.18 12.90
C VAL A 281 4.41 -12.25 13.73
N VAL A 282 4.87 -12.52 14.98
CA VAL A 282 4.20 -13.46 15.90
C VAL A 282 2.76 -13.04 16.16
N SER A 283 2.55 -11.75 16.46
CA SER A 283 1.20 -11.22 16.69
C SER A 283 0.33 -11.37 15.45
N ALA A 284 0.86 -11.10 14.26
CA ALA A 284 0.13 -11.28 13.01
C ALA A 284 -0.27 -12.74 12.76
N VAL A 285 0.64 -13.71 13.01
CA VAL A 285 0.31 -15.15 12.93
C VAL A 285 -0.85 -15.51 13.85
N CYS A 286 -0.77 -15.08 15.13
CA CYS A 286 -1.78 -15.41 16.14
C CYS A 286 -3.16 -14.78 15.85
N LEU A 287 -3.18 -13.57 15.27
CA LEU A 287 -4.42 -12.81 15.06
C LEU A 287 -5.11 -13.12 13.72
N THR A 288 -4.38 -13.62 12.72
CA THR A 288 -4.94 -13.85 11.36
C THR A 288 -5.98 -14.96 11.36
N TYR A 289 -5.71 -16.09 12.02
CA TYR A 289 -6.66 -17.20 12.04
C TYR A 289 -7.99 -16.83 12.72
N PRO A 290 -8.03 -16.27 13.95
CA PRO A 290 -9.29 -15.87 14.59
C PRO A 290 -9.99 -14.74 13.83
N LEU A 291 -9.28 -13.85 13.14
CA LEU A 291 -9.90 -12.84 12.28
C LEU A 291 -10.60 -13.49 11.08
N GLY A 292 -9.94 -14.41 10.39
CA GLY A 292 -10.50 -15.08 9.22
C GLY A 292 -11.61 -16.07 9.54
N MET A 293 -11.67 -16.65 10.73
CA MET A 293 -12.64 -17.68 11.14
C MET A 293 -13.74 -17.17 12.08
N GLY A 294 -13.63 -15.94 12.57
CA GLY A 294 -14.59 -15.36 13.50
C GLY A 294 -15.91 -14.94 12.83
N SER A 295 -16.98 -14.82 13.64
CA SER A 295 -18.32 -14.40 13.18
C SER A 295 -18.91 -13.24 13.97
N ARG A 296 -18.30 -12.83 15.10
CA ARG A 296 -18.81 -11.75 15.95
C ARG A 296 -18.17 -10.43 15.55
N PHE A 297 -18.95 -9.50 15.01
CA PHE A 297 -18.51 -8.20 14.51
C PHE A 297 -17.56 -7.45 15.46
N THR A 298 -17.94 -7.26 16.73
CA THR A 298 -17.12 -6.51 17.70
C THR A 298 -15.75 -7.16 17.94
N ILE A 299 -15.72 -8.51 17.97
CA ILE A 299 -14.46 -9.24 18.13
C ILE A 299 -13.60 -9.07 16.87
N LEU A 300 -14.20 -9.16 15.68
CA LEU A 300 -13.50 -9.01 14.42
C LEU A 300 -12.89 -7.61 14.26
N VAL A 301 -13.62 -6.55 14.65
CA VAL A 301 -13.09 -5.17 14.65
C VAL A 301 -11.87 -5.06 15.56
N THR A 302 -11.94 -5.64 16.78
CA THR A 302 -10.82 -5.61 17.72
C THR A 302 -9.61 -6.41 17.21
N LEU A 303 -9.85 -7.60 16.66
CA LEU A 303 -8.80 -8.44 16.06
C LEU A 303 -8.16 -7.75 14.86
N ALA A 304 -8.95 -7.13 13.99
CA ALA A 304 -8.46 -6.40 12.83
C ALA A 304 -7.61 -5.19 13.24
N ALA A 305 -8.08 -4.37 14.17
CA ALA A 305 -7.32 -3.24 14.69
C ALA A 305 -6.00 -3.69 15.33
N SER A 306 -6.03 -4.77 16.11
CA SER A 306 -4.83 -5.35 16.73
C SER A 306 -3.88 -5.94 15.69
N LEU A 307 -4.39 -6.66 14.69
CA LEU A 307 -3.60 -7.18 13.59
C LEU A 307 -2.91 -6.05 12.84
N GLY A 308 -3.63 -5.00 12.49
CA GLY A 308 -3.07 -3.82 11.84
C GLY A 308 -1.98 -3.15 12.68
N PHE A 309 -2.24 -2.96 13.99
CA PHE A 309 -1.31 -2.34 14.92
C PHE A 309 0.06 -3.03 14.94
N PHE A 310 0.11 -4.33 14.80
CA PHE A 310 1.38 -5.07 14.74
C PHE A 310 1.89 -5.26 13.32
N PHE A 311 1.00 -5.37 12.33
CA PHE A 311 1.42 -5.76 10.97
C PHE A 311 2.04 -4.59 10.17
N LEU A 312 1.42 -3.40 10.15
CA LEU A 312 1.93 -2.28 9.36
C LEU A 312 3.32 -1.80 9.82
N PRO A 313 3.61 -1.72 11.13
CA PRO A 313 4.96 -1.38 11.59
C PRO A 313 6.03 -2.38 11.14
N ALA A 314 5.69 -3.66 10.97
CA ALA A 314 6.65 -4.65 10.48
C ALA A 314 7.20 -4.27 9.10
N PHE A 315 6.36 -3.72 8.22
CA PHE A 315 6.80 -3.26 6.92
C PHE A 315 7.70 -2.00 7.01
N ALA A 316 7.38 -1.07 7.91
CA ALA A 316 8.24 0.09 8.19
C ALA A 316 9.62 -0.36 8.70
N LEU A 317 9.65 -1.31 9.64
CA LEU A 317 10.91 -1.89 10.15
C LEU A 317 11.70 -2.60 9.03
N LEU A 318 11.04 -3.33 8.11
CA LEU A 318 11.71 -3.95 6.97
C LEU A 318 12.37 -2.91 6.06
N LEU A 319 11.72 -1.76 5.81
CA LEU A 319 12.29 -0.66 5.03
C LEU A 319 13.52 -0.06 5.71
N GLU A 320 13.45 0.17 7.03
CA GLU A 320 14.58 0.69 7.81
C GLU A 320 15.75 -0.30 7.83
N MET A 321 15.49 -1.58 8.12
CA MET A 321 16.51 -2.63 8.09
C MET A 321 17.15 -2.76 6.71
N CYS A 322 16.36 -2.62 5.65
CA CYS A 322 16.85 -2.63 4.28
C CYS A 322 17.79 -1.46 4.01
N SER A 323 17.45 -0.26 4.48
CA SER A 323 18.27 0.94 4.36
C SER A 323 19.57 0.84 5.16
N GLU A 324 19.49 0.35 6.41
CA GLU A 324 20.66 0.13 7.28
C GLU A 324 21.66 -0.85 6.68
N VAL A 325 21.18 -1.95 6.09
CA VAL A 325 22.04 -2.96 5.45
C VAL A 325 22.62 -2.44 4.13
N ALA A 326 21.85 -1.70 3.36
CA ALA A 326 22.26 -1.20 2.05
C ALA A 326 23.31 -0.08 2.13
N GLY A 327 23.25 0.77 3.15
CA GLY A 327 24.06 2.00 3.25
C GLY A 327 23.51 3.12 2.35
N GLU A 328 24.05 4.32 2.51
CA GLU A 328 23.52 5.54 1.87
C GLU A 328 23.49 5.45 0.34
N LYS A 329 24.56 4.91 -0.28
CA LYS A 329 24.68 4.83 -1.75
C LYS A 329 23.68 3.85 -2.39
N HIS A 330 23.31 2.80 -1.67
CA HIS A 330 22.51 1.71 -2.23
C HIS A 330 21.07 1.67 -1.68
N THR A 331 20.72 2.52 -0.72
CA THR A 331 19.40 2.56 -0.07
C THR A 331 18.26 2.67 -1.10
N GLY A 332 18.36 3.57 -2.08
CA GLY A 332 17.33 3.74 -3.09
C GLY A 332 17.10 2.49 -3.95
N ALA A 333 18.19 1.79 -4.34
CA ALA A 333 18.08 0.54 -5.09
C ALA A 333 17.48 -0.58 -4.22
N ALA A 334 17.94 -0.70 -2.98
CA ALA A 334 17.50 -1.76 -2.09
C ALA A 334 16.01 -1.61 -1.71
N THR A 335 15.58 -0.41 -1.32
CA THR A 335 14.17 -0.14 -1.01
C THR A 335 13.27 -0.25 -2.25
N GLY A 336 13.76 0.15 -3.43
CA GLY A 336 13.06 -0.06 -4.70
C GLY A 336 12.84 -1.54 -5.02
N ILE A 337 13.87 -2.39 -4.87
CA ILE A 337 13.74 -3.85 -5.05
C ILE A 337 12.80 -4.44 -4.00
N LEU A 338 12.89 -4.00 -2.74
CA LEU A 338 12.00 -4.44 -1.67
C LEU A 338 10.54 -4.16 -1.99
N MET A 339 10.23 -2.96 -2.49
CA MET A 339 8.87 -2.59 -2.93
C MET A 339 8.42 -3.43 -4.14
N LEU A 340 9.29 -3.65 -5.13
CA LEU A 340 8.96 -4.48 -6.30
C LEU A 340 8.69 -5.92 -5.89
N THR A 341 9.55 -6.52 -5.07
CA THR A 341 9.36 -7.90 -4.60
C THR A 341 8.10 -8.03 -3.74
N GLY A 342 7.81 -7.04 -2.90
CA GLY A 342 6.58 -7.00 -2.11
C GLY A 342 5.32 -6.97 -2.98
N ASN A 343 5.28 -6.11 -4.01
CA ASN A 343 4.15 -6.07 -4.95
C ASN A 343 4.04 -7.36 -5.79
N ALA A 344 5.18 -7.98 -6.16
CA ALA A 344 5.16 -9.29 -6.78
C ALA A 344 4.52 -10.34 -5.86
N GLY A 345 4.82 -10.29 -4.56
CA GLY A 345 4.16 -11.09 -3.54
C GLY A 345 2.64 -10.86 -3.51
N GLY A 346 2.22 -9.60 -3.61
CA GLY A 346 0.80 -9.22 -3.72
C GLY A 346 0.10 -9.94 -4.87
N VAL A 347 0.67 -9.86 -6.06
CA VAL A 347 0.12 -10.54 -7.26
C VAL A 347 0.07 -12.06 -7.06
N VAL A 348 1.19 -12.66 -6.63
CA VAL A 348 1.29 -14.13 -6.50
C VAL A 348 0.31 -14.65 -5.44
N VAL A 349 0.21 -13.99 -4.28
CA VAL A 349 -0.67 -14.44 -3.20
C VAL A 349 -2.14 -14.27 -3.58
N MET A 350 -2.52 -13.15 -4.22
CA MET A 350 -3.90 -12.97 -4.69
C MET A 350 -4.30 -14.03 -5.70
N LEU A 351 -3.44 -14.36 -6.66
CA LEU A 351 -3.67 -15.45 -7.62
C LEU A 351 -3.67 -16.83 -6.96
N ALA A 352 -2.82 -17.06 -5.96
CA ALA A 352 -2.79 -18.31 -5.22
C ALA A 352 -4.07 -18.52 -4.38
N MET A 353 -4.60 -17.45 -3.77
CA MET A 353 -5.87 -17.50 -3.04
C MET A 353 -7.03 -17.88 -3.98
N ASP A 354 -7.04 -17.31 -5.18
CA ASP A 354 -8.01 -17.63 -6.22
C ASP A 354 -7.91 -19.11 -6.64
N ALA A 355 -6.71 -19.58 -6.94
CA ALA A 355 -6.47 -20.97 -7.37
C ALA A 355 -6.80 -22.00 -6.28
N ILE A 356 -6.49 -21.72 -5.02
CA ILE A 356 -6.75 -22.67 -3.90
C ILE A 356 -8.25 -22.76 -3.60
N ARG A 357 -9.00 -21.70 -3.86
CA ARG A 357 -10.45 -21.69 -3.69
C ARG A 357 -11.20 -22.45 -4.79
N PHE A 358 -10.60 -22.63 -5.96
CA PHE A 358 -11.27 -23.23 -7.12
C PHE A 358 -12.01 -24.53 -6.73
N GLY A 359 -13.36 -24.48 -6.82
CA GLY A 359 -14.23 -25.60 -6.47
C GLY A 359 -14.64 -25.72 -4.99
N SER A 360 -14.17 -24.83 -4.09
CA SER A 360 -14.60 -24.82 -2.68
C SER A 360 -15.62 -23.71 -2.40
N PRO A 361 -16.72 -23.99 -1.68
CA PRO A 361 -17.69 -22.96 -1.28
C PRO A 361 -17.19 -22.05 -0.14
N SER A 362 -16.08 -22.40 0.52
CA SER A 362 -15.54 -21.68 1.68
C SER A 362 -14.16 -21.10 1.40
N TYR A 363 -13.87 -19.97 2.05
CA TYR A 363 -12.54 -19.33 2.03
C TYR A 363 -11.56 -19.85 3.09
N ASP A 364 -11.88 -20.92 3.78
CA ASP A 364 -11.06 -21.44 4.87
C ASP A 364 -9.63 -21.78 4.39
N ASN A 365 -9.51 -22.37 3.21
CA ASN A 365 -8.21 -22.67 2.60
C ASN A 365 -7.40 -21.41 2.30
N ALA A 366 -8.06 -20.33 1.88
CA ALA A 366 -7.39 -19.04 1.67
C ALA A 366 -6.89 -18.45 3.00
N VAL A 367 -7.66 -18.57 4.08
CA VAL A 367 -7.23 -18.16 5.43
C VAL A 367 -6.04 -19.01 5.90
N TYR A 368 -6.08 -20.34 5.69
CA TYR A 368 -4.93 -21.20 6.00
C TYR A 368 -3.69 -20.81 5.21
N LEU A 369 -3.82 -20.49 3.92
CA LEU A 369 -2.70 -19.98 3.12
C LEU A 369 -2.09 -18.74 3.75
N LEU A 370 -2.92 -17.75 4.14
CA LEU A 370 -2.44 -16.52 4.77
C LEU A 370 -1.69 -16.79 6.08
N VAL A 371 -2.19 -17.72 6.90
CA VAL A 371 -1.50 -18.13 8.16
C VAL A 371 -0.18 -18.83 7.86
N VAL A 372 -0.15 -19.71 6.87
CA VAL A 372 1.08 -20.42 6.46
C VAL A 372 2.12 -19.43 5.92
N LEU A 373 1.72 -18.44 5.13
CA LEU A 373 2.63 -17.40 4.64
C LEU A 373 3.28 -16.63 5.79
N LEU A 374 2.49 -16.24 6.81
CA LEU A 374 3.02 -15.57 7.99
C LEU A 374 3.89 -16.50 8.85
N ALA A 375 3.57 -17.79 8.94
CA ALA A 375 4.41 -18.77 9.64
C ALA A 375 5.77 -18.94 8.94
N ILE A 376 5.80 -18.97 7.60
CA ILE A 376 7.03 -18.97 6.81
C ILE A 376 7.81 -17.65 7.04
N ALA A 377 7.12 -16.51 7.05
CA ALA A 377 7.74 -15.21 7.35
C ALA A 377 8.34 -15.18 8.77
N LEU A 378 7.62 -15.72 9.75
CA LEU A 378 8.13 -15.86 11.12
C LEU A 378 9.40 -16.72 11.17
N PHE A 379 9.37 -17.90 10.56
CA PHE A 379 10.54 -18.78 10.48
C PHE A 379 11.72 -18.08 9.80
N ALA A 380 11.50 -17.45 8.66
CA ALA A 380 12.52 -16.71 7.93
C ALA A 380 13.09 -15.54 8.76
N SER A 381 12.25 -14.82 9.49
CA SER A 381 12.67 -13.67 10.30
C SER A 381 13.58 -14.05 11.48
N VAL A 382 13.54 -15.30 11.95
CA VAL A 382 14.47 -15.81 12.99
C VAL A 382 15.92 -15.77 12.50
N PHE A 383 16.16 -16.03 11.21
CA PHE A 383 17.50 -16.04 10.61
C PHE A 383 18.02 -14.63 10.26
N LEU A 384 17.16 -13.61 10.33
CA LEU A 384 17.57 -12.24 10.07
C LEU A 384 18.50 -11.77 11.19
N PRO A 385 19.69 -11.21 10.88
CA PRO A 385 20.55 -10.60 11.89
C PRO A 385 19.96 -9.30 12.40
N GLU A 386 20.40 -8.82 13.57
CA GLU A 386 20.14 -7.46 14.01
C GLU A 386 20.84 -6.48 13.06
N THR A 387 20.13 -5.44 12.62
CA THR A 387 20.65 -4.47 11.65
C THR A 387 20.98 -3.11 12.28
N TYR A 388 20.43 -2.81 13.45
CA TYR A 388 20.69 -1.56 14.12
C TYR A 388 22.18 -1.42 14.45
N GLY A 389 22.86 -0.45 13.85
CA GLY A 389 24.31 -0.24 14.01
C GLY A 389 25.20 -1.33 13.39
N ALA A 390 24.63 -2.20 12.56
CA ALA A 390 25.41 -3.22 11.84
C ALA A 390 26.15 -2.60 10.65
N LYS A 391 27.29 -3.21 10.25
CA LYS A 391 28.01 -2.79 9.05
C LYS A 391 27.16 -2.90 7.80
N SER A 392 27.12 -1.84 7.02
CA SER A 392 26.46 -1.79 5.72
C SER A 392 27.23 -2.57 4.65
N ILE A 393 26.66 -2.69 3.44
CA ILE A 393 27.37 -3.25 2.28
C ILE A 393 28.58 -2.39 1.93
N GLU A 394 28.52 -1.10 2.20
CA GLU A 394 29.57 -0.12 1.88
C GLU A 394 30.82 -0.29 2.76
N ASP A 395 30.64 -0.85 3.95
CA ASP A 395 31.72 -1.09 4.92
C ASP A 395 32.51 -2.40 4.66
N LYS A 396 32.09 -3.17 3.65
CA LYS A 396 32.74 -4.41 3.21
C LYS A 396 33.62 -4.19 2.00
#